data_9c22d9d83942f923aa43dd8920734349
#
_entry.id   9c22d9d83942f923aa43dd8920734349
#
_cell.length_a   1.000
_cell.length_b   1.000
_cell.length_c   1.000
_cell.angle_alpha   90.00
_cell.angle_beta   90.00
_cell.angle_gamma   90.00
#
_symmetry.space_group_name_H-M   'P 1'
#
loop_
_entity.id
_entity.type
_entity.pdbx_description
1 polymer ?
#
loop_
_entity_poly.entity_id
_entity_poly.type
_entity_poly.pdbx_seq_one_letter_code
_entity_poly.pdbx_strand_id
1 'polypeptide(L)'
;MLKIENLHKIYGKYHALSGLNMTVREGALYGFVGPNGAGKTTAIKIITGLLKAEEGSVVINGEDALEAPDKLHSCIGYVPDFFGVYDNLTVGEYMSFFAACYHIDGLVARKRYTALLEQVGLNEKLDFYVDGLSRGMKQRLCLARALIHDPQILILDEPTSGLDPRTRVEFKEILEDLKFAGKTILISS
;
A
#
# COMPACT_ATOMS: atom_id res chain seq x y z
N MET A 1 -0.68 5.84 14.57
CA MET A 1 -0.21 7.19 14.11
C MET A 1 1.13 7.05 13.41
N LEU A 2 1.30 7.67 12.24
CA LEU A 2 2.60 7.74 11.51
C LEU A 2 3.16 9.15 11.64
N LYS A 3 4.42 9.29 12.06
CA LYS A 3 5.12 10.57 12.20
C LYS A 3 6.47 10.49 11.48
N ILE A 4 6.77 11.49 10.68
CA ILE A 4 8.03 11.65 9.95
C ILE A 4 8.64 12.97 10.42
N GLU A 5 9.91 12.95 10.80
CA GLU A 5 10.63 14.12 11.30
C GLU A 5 11.96 14.27 10.58
N ASN A 6 12.16 15.44 10.01
CA ASN A 6 13.40 15.87 9.36
C ASN A 6 14.00 14.84 8.39
N LEU A 7 13.15 14.23 7.54
CA LEU A 7 13.58 13.14 6.66
C LEU A 7 14.37 13.69 5.46
N HIS A 8 15.58 13.18 5.26
CA HIS A 8 16.47 13.55 4.17
C HIS A 8 16.81 12.36 3.27
N LYS A 9 16.86 12.61 1.96
CA LYS A 9 17.35 11.65 0.96
C LYS A 9 18.09 12.34 -0.16
N ILE A 10 19.29 11.86 -0.46
CA ILE A 10 20.18 12.43 -1.47
C ILE A 10 20.56 11.34 -2.49
N TYR A 11 20.48 11.65 -3.76
CA TYR A 11 20.97 10.84 -4.88
C TYR A 11 22.09 11.59 -5.61
N GLY A 12 23.33 11.25 -5.30
CA GLY A 12 24.49 11.98 -5.81
C GLY A 12 24.46 13.46 -5.39
N LYS A 13 24.13 14.36 -6.32
CA LYS A 13 23.98 15.81 -6.06
C LYS A 13 22.52 16.26 -5.90
N TYR A 14 21.57 15.35 -6.11
CA TYR A 14 20.15 15.67 -6.08
C TYR A 14 19.54 15.38 -4.71
N HIS A 15 19.00 16.40 -4.06
CA HIS A 15 18.27 16.30 -2.81
C HIS A 15 16.82 15.95 -3.10
N ALA A 16 16.47 14.67 -2.98
CA ALA A 16 15.11 14.19 -3.20
C ALA A 16 14.18 14.51 -2.03
N LEU A 17 14.72 14.53 -0.81
CA LEU A 17 14.05 14.99 0.39
C LEU A 17 15.00 15.91 1.17
N SER A 18 14.47 17.05 1.63
CA SER A 18 15.24 18.10 2.33
C SER A 18 14.52 18.50 3.62
N GLY A 19 14.45 17.56 4.58
CA GLY A 19 13.82 17.80 5.88
C GLY A 19 12.29 17.66 5.85
N LEU A 20 11.78 16.58 5.21
CA LEU A 20 10.34 16.32 5.19
C LEU A 20 9.83 16.06 6.61
N ASN A 21 8.78 16.80 6.99
CA ASN A 21 8.02 16.59 8.22
C ASN A 21 6.57 16.31 7.89
N MET A 22 5.99 15.23 8.42
CA MET A 22 4.60 14.84 8.18
C MET A 22 4.05 14.06 9.36
N THR A 23 2.78 14.28 9.68
CA THR A 23 2.07 13.49 10.70
C THR A 23 0.74 13.01 10.12
N VAL A 24 0.52 11.70 10.12
CA VAL A 24 -0.74 11.07 9.76
C VAL A 24 -1.40 10.53 11.01
N ARG A 25 -2.58 11.08 11.35
CA ARG A 25 -3.34 10.64 12.52
C ARG A 25 -3.95 9.26 12.26
N GLU A 26 -4.14 8.51 13.32
CA GLU A 26 -4.83 7.23 13.27
C GLU A 26 -6.26 7.40 12.71
N GLY A 27 -6.69 6.46 11.86
CA GLY A 27 -8.00 6.51 11.19
C GLY A 27 -8.16 7.63 10.15
N ALA A 28 -7.10 8.39 9.84
CA ALA A 28 -7.17 9.43 8.82
C ALA A 28 -6.94 8.88 7.41
N LEU A 29 -7.61 9.49 6.42
CA LEU A 29 -7.22 9.42 5.03
C LEU A 29 -6.42 10.69 4.72
N TYR A 30 -5.14 10.54 4.44
CA TYR A 30 -4.20 11.64 4.26
C TYR A 30 -3.69 11.68 2.81
N GLY A 31 -3.90 12.80 2.14
CA GLY A 31 -3.39 13.05 0.78
C GLY A 31 -1.99 13.67 0.80
N PHE A 32 -1.00 12.98 0.25
CA PHE A 32 0.35 13.47 0.05
C PHE A 32 0.50 13.96 -1.38
N VAL A 33 0.18 15.22 -1.61
CA VAL A 33 0.06 15.83 -2.93
C VAL A 33 1.29 16.67 -3.27
N GLY A 34 1.74 16.57 -4.52
CA GLY A 34 2.86 17.36 -5.02
C GLY A 34 3.19 17.05 -6.47
N PRO A 35 3.97 17.91 -7.16
CA PRO A 35 4.35 17.67 -8.55
C PRO A 35 5.21 16.41 -8.71
N ASN A 36 5.32 15.93 -9.95
CA ASN A 36 6.24 14.84 -10.27
C ASN A 36 7.68 15.26 -9.93
N GLY A 37 8.44 14.36 -9.33
CA GLY A 37 9.79 14.66 -8.85
C GLY A 37 9.87 15.35 -7.48
N ALA A 38 8.74 15.63 -6.80
CA ALA A 38 8.73 16.24 -5.46
C ALA A 38 9.20 15.31 -4.33
N GLY A 39 9.64 14.09 -4.66
CA GLY A 39 10.12 13.13 -3.65
C GLY A 39 9.04 12.25 -3.01
N LYS A 40 7.78 12.29 -3.47
CA LYS A 40 6.66 11.50 -2.90
C LYS A 40 6.98 10.01 -2.85
N THR A 41 7.30 9.40 -3.98
CA THR A 41 7.68 7.97 -4.05
C THR A 41 8.94 7.66 -3.23
N THR A 42 9.90 8.59 -3.17
CA THR A 42 11.09 8.44 -2.32
C THR A 42 10.72 8.38 -0.85
N ALA A 43 9.86 9.29 -0.38
CA ALA A 43 9.37 9.29 0.99
C ALA A 43 8.60 8.00 1.31
N ILE A 44 7.69 7.59 0.42
CA ILE A 44 6.93 6.34 0.56
C ILE A 44 7.85 5.12 0.66
N LYS A 45 8.86 5.02 -0.19
CA LYS A 45 9.82 3.90 -0.13
C LYS A 45 10.62 3.87 1.17
N ILE A 46 10.92 5.03 1.76
CA ILE A 46 11.57 5.08 3.07
C ILE A 46 10.59 4.65 4.16
N ILE A 47 9.37 5.18 4.16
CA ILE A 47 8.33 4.83 5.14
C ILE A 47 8.01 3.33 5.11
N THR A 48 8.07 2.70 3.94
CA THR A 48 7.81 1.26 3.76
C THR A 48 9.06 0.38 3.95
N GLY A 49 10.20 0.96 4.33
CA GLY A 49 11.45 0.22 4.56
C GLY A 49 12.16 -0.26 3.30
N LEU A 50 11.68 0.13 2.11
CA LEU A 50 12.28 -0.25 0.82
C LEU A 50 13.51 0.60 0.46
N LEU A 51 13.74 1.70 1.16
CA LEU A 51 14.83 2.62 0.94
C LEU A 51 15.33 3.19 2.27
N LYS A 52 16.64 3.32 2.43
CA LYS A 52 17.24 3.97 3.61
C LYS A 52 17.23 5.48 3.46
N ALA A 53 16.89 6.19 4.55
CA ALA A 53 17.10 7.63 4.68
C ALA A 53 18.59 7.92 4.96
N GLU A 54 19.03 9.14 4.66
CA GLU A 54 20.31 9.68 5.14
C GLU A 54 20.19 10.22 6.56
N GLU A 55 19.08 10.94 6.84
CA GLU A 55 18.80 11.54 8.13
C GLU A 55 17.30 11.57 8.39
N GLY A 56 16.90 11.76 9.64
CA GLY A 56 15.53 11.84 10.08
C GLY A 56 15.00 10.54 10.67
N SER A 57 13.76 10.55 11.07
CA SER A 57 13.07 9.42 11.68
C SER A 57 11.70 9.17 11.08
N VAL A 58 11.27 7.90 11.12
CA VAL A 58 9.91 7.46 10.77
C VAL A 58 9.39 6.66 11.96
N VAL A 59 8.44 7.24 12.68
CA VAL A 59 7.85 6.64 13.88
C VAL A 59 6.44 6.16 13.56
N ILE A 60 6.18 4.87 13.81
CA ILE A 60 4.88 4.25 13.66
C ILE A 60 4.43 3.70 15.01
N ASN A 61 3.29 4.19 15.49
CA ASN A 61 2.73 3.81 16.79
C ASN A 61 3.70 3.95 17.98
N GLY A 62 4.64 4.91 17.90
CA GLY A 62 5.64 5.19 18.94
C GLY A 62 6.94 4.42 18.80
N GLU A 63 7.09 3.54 17.81
CA GLU A 63 8.32 2.81 17.53
C GLU A 63 9.01 3.37 16.28
N ASP A 64 10.34 3.43 16.28
CA ASP A 64 11.12 3.82 15.10
C ASP A 64 11.05 2.69 14.06
N ALA A 65 10.44 3.00 12.94
CA ALA A 65 10.21 2.06 11.86
C ALA A 65 11.50 1.74 11.07
N LEU A 66 12.50 2.62 11.13
CA LEU A 66 13.77 2.42 10.42
C LEU A 66 14.70 1.45 11.16
N GLU A 67 14.52 1.30 12.48
CA GLU A 67 15.29 0.37 13.31
C GLU A 67 14.69 -1.04 13.38
N ALA A 68 13.41 -1.20 13.08
CA ALA A 68 12.68 -2.47 13.18
C ALA A 68 11.85 -2.80 11.94
N PRO A 69 12.47 -3.11 10.79
CA PRO A 69 11.79 -3.32 9.52
C PRO A 69 10.78 -4.49 9.52
N ASP A 70 11.01 -5.55 10.31
CA ASP A 70 10.07 -6.68 10.40
C ASP A 70 8.75 -6.27 11.05
N LYS A 71 8.79 -5.43 12.08
CA LYS A 71 7.59 -4.87 12.71
C LYS A 71 6.86 -3.91 11.77
N LEU A 72 7.62 -3.14 10.99
CA LEU A 72 7.10 -2.25 9.96
C LEU A 72 6.23 -3.03 8.96
N HIS A 73 6.74 -4.13 8.42
CA HIS A 73 6.04 -4.93 7.42
C HIS A 73 4.77 -5.59 7.96
N SER A 74 4.66 -5.81 9.26
CA SER A 74 3.45 -6.37 9.88
C SER A 74 2.32 -5.34 10.04
N CYS A 75 2.63 -4.04 10.11
CA CYS A 75 1.64 -2.99 10.34
C CYS A 75 1.31 -2.15 9.11
N ILE A 76 2.09 -2.26 8.01
CA ILE A 76 1.88 -1.51 6.76
C ILE A 76 1.46 -2.44 5.62
N GLY A 77 0.38 -2.04 4.93
CA GLY A 77 0.04 -2.53 3.60
C GLY A 77 0.50 -1.53 2.54
N TYR A 78 1.27 -1.97 1.55
CA TYR A 78 1.80 -1.10 0.51
C TYR A 78 1.26 -1.44 -0.87
N VAL A 79 0.73 -0.42 -1.55
CA VAL A 79 0.27 -0.45 -2.94
C VAL A 79 1.19 0.47 -3.76
N PRO A 80 2.12 -0.07 -4.55
CA PRO A 80 3.02 0.72 -5.40
C PRO A 80 2.28 1.26 -6.63
N ASP A 81 2.83 2.32 -7.25
CA ASP A 81 2.35 2.86 -8.53
C ASP A 81 2.39 1.80 -9.65
N PHE A 82 3.46 1.03 -9.71
CA PHE A 82 3.60 -0.08 -10.66
C PHE A 82 3.34 -1.42 -9.98
N PHE A 83 2.30 -2.09 -10.45
CA PHE A 83 1.94 -3.44 -10.01
C PHE A 83 2.62 -4.47 -10.92
N GLY A 84 3.70 -5.09 -10.41
CA GLY A 84 4.28 -6.28 -11.04
C GLY A 84 3.31 -7.46 -10.91
N VAL A 85 2.87 -8.02 -12.04
CA VAL A 85 2.06 -9.24 -12.04
C VAL A 85 2.97 -10.46 -12.09
N TYR A 86 2.57 -11.51 -11.41
CA TYR A 86 3.14 -12.84 -11.59
C TYR A 86 2.37 -13.51 -12.72
N ASP A 87 3.04 -13.68 -13.86
CA ASP A 87 2.45 -14.37 -15.01
C ASP A 87 2.07 -15.80 -14.63
N ASN A 88 0.97 -16.27 -15.21
CA ASN A 88 0.44 -17.64 -15.03
C ASN A 88 -0.12 -17.99 -13.63
N LEU A 89 -0.38 -17.04 -12.76
CA LEU A 89 -1.15 -17.27 -11.53
C LEU A 89 -2.60 -16.83 -11.71
N THR A 90 -3.53 -17.63 -11.19
CA THR A 90 -4.90 -17.17 -10.98
C THR A 90 -4.95 -16.19 -9.81
N VAL A 91 -6.02 -15.40 -9.73
CA VAL A 91 -6.25 -14.47 -8.61
C VAL A 91 -6.23 -15.20 -7.26
N GLY A 92 -6.83 -16.40 -7.19
CA GLY A 92 -6.83 -17.22 -5.98
C GLY A 92 -5.43 -17.70 -5.58
N GLU A 93 -4.62 -18.18 -6.54
CA GLU A 93 -3.25 -18.60 -6.30
C GLU A 93 -2.36 -17.43 -5.90
N TYR A 94 -2.52 -16.27 -6.56
CA TYR A 94 -1.84 -15.03 -6.21
C TYR A 94 -2.13 -14.61 -4.76
N MET A 95 -3.39 -14.57 -4.36
CA MET A 95 -3.77 -14.21 -2.99
C MET A 95 -3.30 -15.25 -1.97
N SER A 96 -3.37 -16.54 -2.31
CA SER A 96 -2.86 -17.63 -1.46
C SER A 96 -1.35 -17.53 -1.24
N PHE A 97 -0.59 -17.21 -2.30
CA PHE A 97 0.86 -17.00 -2.22
C PHE A 97 1.20 -15.87 -1.23
N PHE A 98 0.55 -14.71 -1.35
CA PHE A 98 0.82 -13.59 -0.43
C PHE A 98 0.33 -13.87 0.99
N ALA A 99 -0.76 -14.60 1.16
CA ALA A 99 -1.19 -15.05 2.49
C ALA A 99 -0.12 -15.92 3.15
N ALA A 100 0.47 -16.86 2.40
CA ALA A 100 1.54 -17.72 2.90
C ALA A 100 2.81 -16.94 3.30
N CYS A 101 3.15 -15.84 2.59
CA CYS A 101 4.25 -14.95 2.97
C CYS A 101 4.06 -14.34 4.37
N TYR A 102 2.82 -14.18 4.83
CA TYR A 102 2.48 -13.72 6.17
C TYR A 102 2.11 -14.87 7.13
N HIS A 103 2.49 -16.10 6.80
CA HIS A 103 2.18 -17.30 7.59
C HIS A 103 0.68 -17.52 7.84
N ILE A 104 -0.15 -17.10 6.90
CA ILE A 104 -1.60 -17.33 6.87
C ILE A 104 -1.86 -18.37 5.79
N ASP A 105 -2.27 -19.55 6.17
CA ASP A 105 -2.44 -20.67 5.25
C ASP A 105 -3.78 -21.38 5.37
N GLY A 106 -4.01 -22.34 4.48
CA GLY A 106 -5.16 -23.22 4.49
C GLY A 106 -6.51 -22.49 4.42
N LEU A 107 -7.45 -22.96 5.23
CA LEU A 107 -8.82 -22.44 5.23
C LEU A 107 -8.92 -20.99 5.75
N VAL A 108 -8.00 -20.59 6.64
CA VAL A 108 -7.96 -19.22 7.18
C VAL A 108 -7.59 -18.23 6.07
N ALA A 109 -6.55 -18.55 5.30
CA ALA A 109 -6.15 -17.74 4.15
C ALA A 109 -7.30 -17.60 3.15
N ARG A 110 -7.92 -18.74 2.77
CA ARG A 110 -9.01 -18.76 1.81
C ARG A 110 -10.18 -17.89 2.24
N LYS A 111 -10.63 -18.02 3.48
CA LYS A 111 -11.72 -17.20 4.03
C LYS A 111 -11.36 -15.71 3.98
N ARG A 112 -10.13 -15.35 4.36
CA ARG A 112 -9.67 -13.97 4.41
C ARG A 112 -9.59 -13.37 3.02
N TYR A 113 -8.89 -14.00 2.07
CA TYR A 113 -8.76 -13.41 0.75
C TYR A 113 -10.08 -13.40 -0.05
N THR A 114 -10.99 -14.35 0.17
CA THR A 114 -12.32 -14.31 -0.46
C THR A 114 -13.10 -13.09 0.02
N ALA A 115 -13.10 -12.78 1.31
CA ALA A 115 -13.74 -11.57 1.84
C ALA A 115 -13.08 -10.28 1.31
N LEU A 116 -11.75 -10.25 1.19
CA LEU A 116 -11.04 -9.10 0.61
C LEU A 116 -11.35 -8.92 -0.88
N LEU A 117 -11.43 -10.01 -1.65
CA LEU A 117 -11.79 -9.96 -3.07
C LEU A 117 -13.23 -9.48 -3.26
N GLU A 118 -14.15 -9.87 -2.39
CA GLU A 118 -15.52 -9.35 -2.36
C GLU A 118 -15.52 -7.83 -2.08
N GLN A 119 -14.79 -7.38 -1.08
CA GLN A 119 -14.66 -5.96 -0.72
C GLN A 119 -14.13 -5.09 -1.86
N VAL A 120 -13.22 -5.62 -2.69
CA VAL A 120 -12.69 -4.90 -3.85
C VAL A 120 -13.43 -5.22 -5.17
N GLY A 121 -14.55 -5.96 -5.13
CA GLY A 121 -15.37 -6.30 -6.29
C GLY A 121 -14.71 -7.24 -7.29
N LEU A 122 -13.95 -8.22 -6.79
CA LEU A 122 -13.24 -9.24 -7.57
C LEU A 122 -13.61 -10.68 -7.19
N ASN A 123 -14.70 -10.89 -6.44
CA ASN A 123 -15.14 -12.22 -5.98
C ASN A 123 -15.36 -13.23 -7.11
N GLU A 124 -15.89 -12.78 -8.27
CA GLU A 124 -16.13 -13.64 -9.43
C GLU A 124 -14.88 -13.91 -10.29
N LYS A 125 -13.72 -13.38 -9.88
CA LYS A 125 -12.46 -13.45 -10.64
C LYS A 125 -11.44 -14.41 -10.03
N LEU A 126 -11.83 -15.22 -9.08
CA LEU A 126 -10.93 -16.10 -8.34
C LEU A 126 -10.10 -17.02 -9.24
N ASP A 127 -10.73 -17.58 -10.28
CA ASP A 127 -10.11 -18.53 -11.23
C ASP A 127 -9.56 -17.84 -12.49
N PHE A 128 -9.63 -16.51 -12.59
CA PHE A 128 -9.07 -15.76 -13.71
C PHE A 128 -7.57 -15.58 -13.52
N TYR A 129 -6.82 -15.64 -14.62
CA TYR A 129 -5.40 -15.30 -14.61
C TYR A 129 -5.19 -13.81 -14.34
N VAL A 130 -4.18 -13.49 -13.53
CA VAL A 130 -3.88 -12.12 -13.09
C VAL A 130 -3.46 -11.23 -14.27
N ASP A 131 -2.72 -11.77 -15.23
CA ASP A 131 -2.30 -11.06 -16.44
C ASP A 131 -3.48 -10.64 -17.33
N GLY A 132 -4.57 -11.42 -17.37
CA GLY A 132 -5.80 -11.13 -18.09
C GLY A 132 -6.70 -10.04 -17.45
N LEU A 133 -6.40 -9.58 -16.25
CA LEU A 133 -7.18 -8.53 -15.58
C LEU A 133 -6.94 -7.15 -16.21
N SER A 134 -7.97 -6.30 -16.25
CA SER A 134 -7.80 -4.89 -16.62
C SER A 134 -6.91 -4.15 -15.62
N ARG A 135 -6.37 -2.98 -16.00
CA ARG A 135 -5.55 -2.15 -15.11
C ARG A 135 -6.24 -1.83 -13.78
N GLY A 136 -7.52 -1.43 -13.83
CA GLY A 136 -8.30 -1.14 -12.63
C GLY A 136 -8.54 -2.37 -11.75
N MET A 137 -8.77 -3.54 -12.36
CA MET A 137 -8.89 -4.81 -11.62
C MET A 137 -7.56 -5.20 -10.97
N LYS A 138 -6.43 -5.03 -11.68
CA LYS A 138 -5.08 -5.24 -11.12
C LYS A 138 -4.81 -4.33 -9.93
N GLN A 139 -5.22 -3.07 -10.02
CA GLN A 139 -5.06 -2.12 -8.92
C GLN A 139 -5.90 -2.51 -7.69
N ARG A 140 -7.15 -2.95 -7.89
CA ARG A 140 -8.01 -3.47 -6.82
C ARG A 140 -7.45 -4.77 -6.21
N LEU A 141 -6.89 -5.65 -7.03
CA LEU A 141 -6.21 -6.87 -6.56
C LEU A 141 -4.97 -6.52 -5.72
N CYS A 142 -4.18 -5.52 -6.14
CA CYS A 142 -3.04 -5.03 -5.37
C CYS A 142 -3.45 -4.48 -3.99
N LEU A 143 -4.59 -3.80 -3.92
CA LEU A 143 -5.17 -3.34 -2.66
C LEU A 143 -5.59 -4.53 -1.77
N ALA A 144 -6.30 -5.52 -2.33
CA ALA A 144 -6.68 -6.74 -1.60
C ALA A 144 -5.44 -7.48 -1.05
N ARG A 145 -4.38 -7.60 -1.86
CA ARG A 145 -3.09 -8.15 -1.44
C ARG A 145 -2.49 -7.37 -0.27
N ALA A 146 -2.48 -6.04 -0.36
CA ALA A 146 -1.93 -5.18 0.69
C ALA A 146 -2.70 -5.28 2.02
N LEU A 147 -3.94 -5.76 1.99
CA LEU A 147 -4.80 -5.97 3.15
C LEU A 147 -4.71 -7.39 3.75
N ILE A 148 -4.01 -8.33 3.10
CA ILE A 148 -4.07 -9.76 3.45
C ILE A 148 -3.65 -10.06 4.90
N HIS A 149 -2.69 -9.30 5.44
CA HIS A 149 -2.18 -9.44 6.81
C HIS A 149 -2.87 -8.50 7.81
N ASP A 150 -3.97 -7.82 7.38
CA ASP A 150 -4.76 -6.89 8.19
C ASP A 150 -3.94 -5.70 8.76
N PRO A 151 -3.20 -4.96 7.93
CA PRO A 151 -2.36 -3.85 8.38
C PRO A 151 -3.19 -2.72 8.99
N GLN A 152 -2.61 -1.97 9.93
CA GLN A 152 -3.23 -0.77 10.49
C GLN A 152 -3.10 0.43 9.56
N ILE A 153 -2.03 0.47 8.76
CA ILE A 153 -1.70 1.58 7.88
C ILE A 153 -1.64 1.07 6.44
N LEU A 154 -2.34 1.77 5.54
CA LEU A 154 -2.23 1.57 4.10
C LEU A 154 -1.48 2.74 3.48
N ILE A 155 -0.47 2.43 2.67
CA ILE A 155 0.31 3.41 1.92
C ILE A 155 0.13 3.11 0.44
N LEU A 156 -0.39 4.08 -0.31
CA LEU A 156 -0.69 3.92 -1.74
C LEU A 156 0.09 5.00 -2.53
N ASP A 157 0.92 4.54 -3.45
CA ASP A 157 1.70 5.41 -4.32
C ASP A 157 0.99 5.57 -5.68
N GLU A 158 0.42 6.75 -5.93
CA GLU A 158 -0.34 7.12 -7.13
C GLU A 158 -1.37 6.06 -7.60
N PRO A 159 -2.20 5.50 -6.70
CA PRO A 159 -3.00 4.29 -6.98
C PRO A 159 -4.09 4.49 -8.04
N THR A 160 -4.43 5.72 -8.37
CA THR A 160 -5.44 6.03 -9.40
C THR A 160 -4.83 6.52 -10.71
N SER A 161 -3.49 6.51 -10.83
CA SER A 161 -2.79 6.91 -12.04
C SER A 161 -3.17 6.02 -13.24
N GLY A 162 -3.58 6.65 -14.34
CA GLY A 162 -3.96 5.94 -15.58
C GLY A 162 -5.24 5.10 -15.49
N LEU A 163 -6.05 5.24 -14.44
CA LEU A 163 -7.40 4.68 -14.37
C LEU A 163 -8.40 5.61 -15.08
N ASP A 164 -9.44 5.02 -15.66
CA ASP A 164 -10.57 5.76 -16.18
C ASP A 164 -11.38 6.44 -15.05
N PRO A 165 -12.20 7.47 -15.36
CA PRO A 165 -12.91 8.24 -14.34
C PRO A 165 -13.84 7.40 -13.45
N ARG A 166 -14.52 6.39 -14.02
CA ARG A 166 -15.43 5.53 -13.27
C ARG A 166 -14.67 4.65 -12.28
N THR A 167 -13.62 3.98 -12.73
CA THR A 167 -12.77 3.14 -11.89
C THR A 167 -12.10 3.95 -10.77
N ARG A 168 -11.77 5.23 -11.00
CA ARG A 168 -11.25 6.12 -9.95
C ARG A 168 -12.28 6.37 -8.84
N VAL A 169 -13.53 6.55 -9.18
CA VAL A 169 -14.62 6.75 -8.20
C VAL A 169 -14.79 5.47 -7.38
N GLU A 170 -14.95 4.33 -8.05
CA GLU A 170 -15.07 3.02 -7.39
C GLU A 170 -13.89 2.74 -6.44
N PHE A 171 -12.67 3.07 -6.85
CA PHE A 171 -11.48 2.89 -6.00
C PHE A 171 -11.48 3.82 -4.76
N LYS A 172 -11.95 5.06 -4.91
CA LYS A 172 -12.10 5.99 -3.79
C LYS A 172 -13.15 5.52 -2.78
N GLU A 173 -14.28 5.00 -3.24
CA GLU A 173 -15.32 4.43 -2.38
C GLU A 173 -14.75 3.29 -1.51
N ILE A 174 -13.96 2.38 -2.10
CA ILE A 174 -13.28 1.32 -1.34
C ILE A 174 -12.35 1.91 -0.26
N LEU A 175 -11.59 2.97 -0.56
CA LEU A 175 -10.71 3.62 0.42
C LEU A 175 -11.49 4.31 1.55
N GLU A 176 -12.65 4.90 1.25
CA GLU A 176 -13.53 5.48 2.24
C GLU A 176 -14.09 4.40 3.19
N ASP A 177 -14.54 3.27 2.65
CA ASP A 177 -15.00 2.12 3.45
C ASP A 177 -13.89 1.60 4.38
N LEU A 178 -12.67 1.48 3.87
CA LEU A 178 -11.51 1.08 4.68
C LEU A 178 -11.20 2.08 5.79
N LYS A 179 -11.32 3.37 5.52
CA LYS A 179 -11.19 4.43 6.53
C LYS A 179 -12.30 4.30 7.59
N PHE A 180 -13.55 4.08 7.19
CA PHE A 180 -14.65 3.85 8.13
C PHE A 180 -14.44 2.60 8.99
N ALA A 181 -13.77 1.58 8.46
CA ALA A 181 -13.33 0.40 9.20
C ALA A 181 -12.12 0.65 10.13
N GLY A 182 -11.67 1.92 10.26
CA GLY A 182 -10.61 2.34 11.17
C GLY A 182 -9.19 2.28 10.59
N LYS A 183 -9.02 1.99 9.30
CA LYS A 183 -7.68 2.00 8.67
C LYS A 183 -7.14 3.43 8.54
N THR A 184 -5.85 3.59 8.78
CA THR A 184 -5.11 4.81 8.48
C THR A 184 -4.58 4.73 7.06
N ILE A 185 -4.84 5.73 6.23
CA ILE A 185 -4.51 5.66 4.79
C ILE A 185 -3.67 6.88 4.40
N LEU A 186 -2.49 6.63 3.81
CA LEU A 186 -1.64 7.62 3.16
C LEU A 186 -1.69 7.37 1.66
N ILE A 187 -2.11 8.35 0.88
CA ILE A 187 -2.21 8.27 -0.57
C ILE A 187 -1.42 9.40 -1.23
N SER A 188 -0.51 9.07 -2.14
CA SER A 188 0.17 10.07 -2.98
C SER A 188 -0.61 10.36 -4.26
N SER A 189 -0.50 11.62 -4.73
CA SER A 189 -1.08 12.06 -6.00
C SER A 189 -0.29 13.23 -6.59
#